data_df03aac7dcef697764b299e6d1c24ffd
#
_entry.id   df03aac7dcef697764b299e6d1c24ffd
#
_cell.length_a   1.000
_cell.length_b   1.000
_cell.length_c   1.000
_cell.angle_alpha   90.00
_cell.angle_beta   90.00
_cell.angle_gamma   90.00
#
_symmetry.space_group_name_H-M   'P 1'
#
loop_
_entity.id
_entity.type
_entity.pdbx_description
1 polymer ?
#
loop_
_entity_poly.entity_id
_entity_poly.type
_entity_poly.pdbx_seq_one_letter_code
_entity_poly.pdbx_strand_id
1 'polypeptide(L)'
;MGLLSKRALSIQQIQKHIEIFACPICKAQMAISEEGKMSCEANHSFDVAKQGSIYLLSRPMNSMYSKELFDSRHTVINSGIYDVMQEAIVAEIKAPAPILLDTGCGEGSHLHRICEKIGGAMGIGVDISKEGIIAAAKFYSEELWCVGDLANSPYNEASFDVILNILSPANYVEFKRLLKPGGQVIKIVPQENYLKELRVQAFADSEKESYTNAQTVERFKESFTTTKVKRITYTVPLQPELVPKLLEMTPMGWHIENKESIQLQEITIDLDLLIGMES
;
A
#
# COMPACT_ATOMS: atom_id res chain seq x y z
N MET A 1 -22.50 -23.35 10.09
CA MET A 1 -21.05 -23.36 9.85
C MET A 1 -20.46 -22.19 10.64
N GLY A 2 -19.54 -22.45 11.57
CA GLY A 2 -18.87 -21.38 12.32
C GLY A 2 -17.99 -20.53 11.39
N LEU A 3 -17.93 -19.22 11.64
CA LEU A 3 -17.02 -18.31 10.92
C LEU A 3 -15.57 -18.77 11.15
N LEU A 4 -14.82 -18.93 10.06
CA LEU A 4 -13.38 -19.24 10.14
C LEU A 4 -12.64 -18.11 10.87
N SER A 5 -11.60 -18.46 11.61
CA SER A 5 -10.71 -17.45 12.19
C SER A 5 -9.93 -16.73 11.09
N LYS A 6 -9.50 -15.49 11.32
CA LYS A 6 -8.66 -14.73 10.37
C LYS A 6 -7.41 -15.51 9.96
N ARG A 7 -6.78 -16.18 10.92
CA ARG A 7 -5.63 -17.05 10.64
C ARG A 7 -6.00 -18.18 9.69
N ALA A 8 -7.13 -18.85 9.88
CA ALA A 8 -7.58 -19.92 9.00
C ALA A 8 -7.90 -19.42 7.59
N LEU A 9 -8.52 -18.25 7.46
CA LEU A 9 -8.77 -17.62 6.16
C LEU A 9 -7.45 -17.32 5.43
N SER A 10 -6.48 -16.73 6.12
CA SER A 10 -5.17 -16.44 5.53
C SER A 10 -4.42 -17.72 5.12
N ILE A 11 -4.48 -18.78 5.93
CA ILE A 11 -3.87 -20.07 5.56
C ILE A 11 -4.49 -20.61 4.28
N GLN A 12 -5.80 -20.59 4.13
CA GLN A 12 -6.49 -21.04 2.92
C GLN A 12 -6.09 -20.20 1.70
N GLN A 13 -6.02 -18.87 1.84
CA GLN A 13 -5.59 -17.99 0.76
C GLN A 13 -4.12 -18.23 0.38
N ILE A 14 -3.23 -18.43 1.35
CA ILE A 14 -1.83 -18.75 1.07
C ILE A 14 -1.72 -20.11 0.37
N GLN A 15 -2.45 -21.14 0.82
CA GLN A 15 -2.48 -22.46 0.16
C GLN A 15 -2.88 -22.36 -1.30
N LYS A 16 -3.89 -21.54 -1.61
CA LYS A 16 -4.39 -21.33 -2.97
C LYS A 16 -3.38 -20.59 -3.87
N HIS A 17 -2.50 -19.77 -3.29
CA HIS A 17 -1.57 -18.90 -4.00
C HIS A 17 -0.12 -19.10 -3.53
N ILE A 18 0.22 -20.31 -3.08
CA ILE A 18 1.55 -20.58 -2.49
C ILE A 18 2.69 -20.38 -3.49
N GLU A 19 2.42 -20.54 -4.79
CA GLU A 19 3.36 -20.33 -5.88
C GLU A 19 3.86 -18.89 -6.00
N ILE A 20 3.15 -17.92 -5.42
CA ILE A 20 3.57 -16.51 -5.40
C ILE A 20 4.76 -16.30 -4.44
N PHE A 21 4.86 -17.12 -3.39
CA PHE A 21 5.80 -16.90 -2.30
C PHE A 21 7.15 -17.54 -2.53
N ALA A 22 8.22 -16.76 -2.32
CA ALA A 22 9.60 -17.21 -2.27
C ALA A 22 10.17 -17.01 -0.87
N CYS A 23 11.06 -17.90 -0.46
CA CYS A 23 11.76 -17.74 0.81
C CYS A 23 12.59 -16.45 0.81
N PRO A 24 12.38 -15.51 1.77
CA PRO A 24 13.12 -14.25 1.81
C PRO A 24 14.61 -14.44 2.09
N ILE A 25 15.04 -15.64 2.55
CA ILE A 25 16.44 -15.95 2.90
C ILE A 25 17.17 -16.59 1.73
N CYS A 26 16.58 -17.63 1.09
CA CYS A 26 17.26 -18.42 0.07
C CYS A 26 16.56 -18.43 -1.29
N LYS A 27 15.43 -17.73 -1.44
CA LYS A 27 14.60 -17.64 -2.66
C LYS A 27 14.00 -18.98 -3.13
N ALA A 28 14.17 -20.07 -2.38
CA ALA A 28 13.53 -21.33 -2.70
C ALA A 28 12.01 -21.24 -2.58
N GLN A 29 11.31 -22.13 -3.29
CA GLN A 29 9.87 -22.29 -3.23
C GLN A 29 9.40 -22.55 -1.80
N MET A 30 8.26 -21.96 -1.44
CA MET A 30 7.63 -22.14 -0.13
C MET A 30 6.51 -23.18 -0.20
N ALA A 31 6.30 -23.86 0.93
CA ALA A 31 5.13 -24.67 1.21
C ALA A 31 4.47 -24.20 2.50
N ILE A 32 3.18 -24.47 2.69
CA ILE A 32 2.47 -24.15 3.94
C ILE A 32 1.74 -25.38 4.48
N SER A 33 1.87 -25.61 5.79
CA SER A 33 1.13 -26.68 6.49
C SER A 33 -0.29 -26.23 6.86
N GLU A 34 -1.14 -27.19 7.24
CA GLU A 34 -2.51 -26.92 7.75
C GLU A 34 -2.49 -26.07 9.03
N GLU A 35 -1.44 -26.19 9.85
CA GLU A 35 -1.24 -25.39 11.05
C GLU A 35 -0.72 -23.96 10.74
N GLY A 36 -0.48 -23.62 9.45
CA GLY A 36 -0.07 -22.29 9.01
C GLY A 36 1.42 -22.00 9.22
N LYS A 37 2.27 -23.02 9.14
CA LYS A 37 3.72 -22.87 9.07
C LYS A 37 4.15 -22.89 7.61
N MET A 38 4.67 -21.77 7.12
CA MET A 38 5.32 -21.67 5.81
C MET A 38 6.78 -22.12 5.95
N SER A 39 7.27 -22.96 5.04
CA SER A 39 8.65 -23.43 5.07
C SER A 39 9.18 -23.69 3.67
N CYS A 40 10.52 -23.60 3.49
CA CYS A 40 11.22 -23.99 2.28
C CYS A 40 12.05 -25.26 2.51
N GLU A 41 12.59 -25.82 1.43
CA GLU A 41 13.45 -27.05 1.49
C GLU A 41 14.72 -26.89 2.35
N ALA A 42 15.22 -25.63 2.49
CA ALA A 42 16.35 -25.32 3.38
C ALA A 42 15.93 -25.15 4.86
N ASN A 43 14.70 -25.52 5.23
CA ASN A 43 14.11 -25.43 6.57
C ASN A 43 14.00 -24.02 7.14
N HIS A 44 14.07 -22.94 6.33
CA HIS A 44 13.62 -21.62 6.80
C HIS A 44 12.12 -21.66 6.97
N SER A 45 11.63 -21.12 8.10
CA SER A 45 10.19 -21.18 8.40
C SER A 45 9.64 -19.89 8.96
N PHE A 46 8.37 -19.62 8.64
CA PHE A 46 7.62 -18.41 8.98
C PHE A 46 6.19 -18.81 9.34
N ASP A 47 5.67 -18.28 10.44
CA ASP A 47 4.34 -18.63 10.91
C ASP A 47 3.31 -17.59 10.54
N VAL A 48 2.11 -18.03 10.15
CA VAL A 48 0.93 -17.16 10.06
C VAL A 48 0.51 -16.76 11.45
N ALA A 49 0.51 -15.48 11.74
CA ALA A 49 0.12 -14.94 13.04
C ALA A 49 -1.38 -15.13 13.34
N LYS A 50 -1.79 -14.98 14.61
CA LYS A 50 -3.20 -15.14 15.04
C LYS A 50 -4.16 -14.23 14.25
N GLN A 51 -3.73 -13.02 13.91
CA GLN A 51 -4.52 -12.05 13.12
C GLN A 51 -4.49 -12.30 11.62
N GLY A 52 -3.70 -13.28 11.11
CA GLY A 52 -3.61 -13.64 9.70
C GLY A 52 -2.42 -13.04 8.95
N SER A 53 -1.62 -12.16 9.57
CA SER A 53 -0.42 -11.60 8.93
C SER A 53 0.76 -12.57 8.95
N ILE A 54 1.71 -12.34 8.02
CA ILE A 54 2.94 -13.12 7.91
C ILE A 54 4.14 -12.19 8.04
N TYR A 55 5.15 -12.61 8.82
CA TYR A 55 6.40 -11.87 8.98
C TYR A 55 7.49 -12.51 8.12
N LEU A 56 7.80 -11.88 6.98
CA LEU A 56 8.72 -12.40 5.95
C LEU A 56 10.03 -11.58 5.86
N LEU A 57 10.42 -10.89 6.93
CA LEU A 57 11.73 -10.24 7.01
C LEU A 57 12.77 -11.24 7.54
N SER A 58 13.95 -11.25 6.92
CA SER A 58 15.11 -12.02 7.39
C SER A 58 15.73 -11.46 8.68
N ARG A 59 15.49 -10.16 8.96
CA ARG A 59 15.98 -9.46 10.16
C ARG A 59 14.90 -8.50 10.65
N PRO A 60 14.77 -8.30 11.97
CA PRO A 60 13.87 -7.28 12.51
C PRO A 60 14.28 -5.88 12.01
N MET A 61 13.30 -5.11 11.55
CA MET A 61 13.48 -3.71 11.22
C MET A 61 12.53 -2.87 12.07
N ASN A 62 13.04 -1.77 12.60
CA ASN A 62 12.24 -0.81 13.34
C ASN A 62 11.63 0.19 12.36
N SER A 63 10.33 0.33 12.37
CA SER A 63 9.61 1.40 11.71
C SER A 63 9.44 2.57 12.67
N MET A 64 9.56 3.82 12.18
CA MET A 64 9.25 5.02 12.95
C MET A 64 7.74 5.29 13.06
N TYR A 65 6.92 4.50 12.37
CA TYR A 65 5.47 4.70 12.32
C TYR A 65 4.78 4.00 13.49
N SER A 66 4.01 4.78 14.26
CA SER A 66 3.28 4.28 15.43
C SER A 66 1.94 3.63 15.05
N LYS A 67 1.37 2.90 15.99
CA LYS A 67 0.02 2.34 15.83
C LYS A 67 -1.02 3.45 15.66
N GLU A 68 -0.90 4.54 16.40
CA GLU A 68 -1.81 5.69 16.37
C GLU A 68 -1.85 6.33 14.99
N LEU A 69 -0.70 6.42 14.30
CA LEU A 69 -0.61 6.88 12.93
C LEU A 69 -1.46 6.00 11.99
N PHE A 70 -1.33 4.68 12.10
CA PHE A 70 -2.10 3.76 11.24
C PHE A 70 -3.59 3.74 11.57
N ASP A 71 -3.99 3.84 12.86
CA ASP A 71 -5.39 4.00 13.26
C ASP A 71 -5.98 5.32 12.68
N SER A 72 -5.19 6.39 12.63
CA SER A 72 -5.58 7.67 12.04
C SER A 72 -5.68 7.60 10.51
N ARG A 73 -4.74 6.93 9.82
CA ARG A 73 -4.81 6.66 8.37
C ARG A 73 -6.06 5.86 8.03
N HIS A 74 -6.33 4.79 8.77
CA HIS A 74 -7.55 3.99 8.59
C HIS A 74 -8.80 4.87 8.66
N THR A 75 -8.91 5.75 9.66
CA THR A 75 -10.04 6.64 9.82
C THR A 75 -10.19 7.59 8.63
N VAL A 76 -9.10 8.26 8.23
CA VAL A 76 -9.12 9.25 7.13
C VAL A 76 -9.41 8.59 5.78
N ILE A 77 -8.77 7.46 5.47
CA ILE A 77 -8.99 6.80 4.17
C ILE A 77 -10.43 6.27 4.07
N ASN A 78 -10.97 5.71 5.17
CA ASN A 78 -12.35 5.21 5.19
C ASN A 78 -13.42 6.31 5.31
N SER A 79 -13.06 7.58 5.50
CA SER A 79 -14.01 8.70 5.42
C SER A 79 -14.45 9.05 3.99
N GLY A 80 -13.82 8.44 2.96
CA GLY A 80 -14.14 8.68 1.56
C GLY A 80 -13.30 9.76 0.87
N ILE A 81 -12.37 10.42 1.59
CA ILE A 81 -11.50 11.48 1.03
C ILE A 81 -10.75 11.01 -0.23
N TYR A 82 -10.40 9.72 -0.31
CA TYR A 82 -9.65 9.14 -1.44
C TYR A 82 -10.49 8.33 -2.42
N ASP A 83 -11.82 8.36 -2.35
CA ASP A 83 -12.69 7.53 -3.19
C ASP A 83 -12.48 7.79 -4.70
N VAL A 84 -12.39 9.06 -5.11
CA VAL A 84 -12.15 9.44 -6.52
C VAL A 84 -10.81 8.90 -7.03
N MET A 85 -9.75 8.93 -6.20
CA MET A 85 -8.45 8.35 -6.54
C MET A 85 -8.56 6.82 -6.70
N GLN A 86 -9.22 6.14 -5.78
CA GLN A 86 -9.40 4.68 -5.84
C GLN A 86 -10.22 4.27 -7.07
N GLU A 87 -11.29 5.00 -7.40
CA GLU A 87 -12.08 4.79 -8.61
C GLU A 87 -11.26 5.00 -9.88
N ALA A 88 -10.40 6.02 -9.90
CA ALA A 88 -9.49 6.25 -11.02
C ALA A 88 -8.47 5.12 -11.20
N ILE A 89 -7.98 4.51 -10.11
CA ILE A 89 -7.12 3.32 -10.13
C ILE A 89 -7.89 2.13 -10.72
N VAL A 90 -9.07 1.84 -10.18
CA VAL A 90 -9.92 0.71 -10.63
C VAL A 90 -10.26 0.82 -12.12
N ALA A 91 -10.54 2.04 -12.62
CA ALA A 91 -10.84 2.27 -14.04
C ALA A 91 -9.70 1.90 -14.99
N GLU A 92 -8.45 1.89 -14.53
CA GLU A 92 -7.28 1.50 -15.34
C GLU A 92 -6.98 0.00 -15.26
N ILE A 93 -7.56 -0.74 -14.32
CA ILE A 93 -7.36 -2.19 -14.17
C ILE A 93 -8.36 -2.94 -15.07
N LYS A 94 -7.84 -3.71 -16.02
CA LYS A 94 -8.67 -4.40 -17.03
C LYS A 94 -8.86 -5.90 -16.77
N ALA A 95 -7.97 -6.51 -16.00
CA ALA A 95 -8.07 -7.92 -15.66
C ALA A 95 -9.33 -8.17 -14.79
N PRO A 96 -10.16 -9.18 -15.09
CA PRO A 96 -11.44 -9.39 -14.40
C PRO A 96 -11.28 -9.93 -12.97
N ALA A 97 -10.18 -10.61 -12.67
CA ALA A 97 -9.87 -11.16 -11.35
C ALA A 97 -8.36 -11.07 -11.11
N PRO A 98 -7.80 -9.84 -10.98
CA PRO A 98 -6.36 -9.66 -10.91
C PRO A 98 -5.80 -10.09 -9.56
N ILE A 99 -4.53 -10.53 -9.57
CA ILE A 99 -3.70 -10.62 -8.38
C ILE A 99 -2.96 -9.29 -8.23
N LEU A 100 -3.28 -8.57 -7.16
CA LEU A 100 -2.76 -7.24 -6.85
C LEU A 100 -1.68 -7.33 -5.77
N LEU A 101 -0.57 -6.63 -5.95
CA LEU A 101 0.40 -6.36 -4.90
C LEU A 101 0.38 -4.87 -4.56
N ASP A 102 0.08 -4.51 -3.31
CA ASP A 102 0.25 -3.13 -2.82
C ASP A 102 1.55 -3.00 -2.04
N THR A 103 2.45 -2.18 -2.55
CA THR A 103 3.82 -2.01 -2.04
C THR A 103 3.93 -0.76 -1.16
N GLY A 104 4.21 -0.98 0.13
CA GLY A 104 4.10 0.06 1.16
C GLY A 104 2.64 0.32 1.52
N CYS A 105 1.88 -0.77 1.71
CA CYS A 105 0.42 -0.74 1.89
C CYS A 105 -0.03 -0.11 3.21
N GLY A 106 0.86 0.05 4.19
CA GLY A 106 0.53 0.54 5.52
C GLY A 106 -0.52 -0.32 6.22
N GLU A 107 -1.65 0.28 6.61
CA GLU A 107 -2.78 -0.37 7.27
C GLU A 107 -3.83 -0.97 6.29
N GLY A 108 -3.52 -0.99 4.99
CA GLY A 108 -4.25 -1.77 4.00
C GLY A 108 -5.54 -1.15 3.44
N SER A 109 -6.01 0.00 3.92
CA SER A 109 -7.33 0.55 3.50
C SER A 109 -7.42 0.80 1.99
N HIS A 110 -6.36 1.29 1.36
CA HIS A 110 -6.39 1.52 -0.10
C HIS A 110 -6.54 0.21 -0.87
N LEU A 111 -5.72 -0.80 -0.55
CA LEU A 111 -5.79 -2.11 -1.22
C LEU A 111 -7.16 -2.73 -1.06
N HIS A 112 -7.68 -2.79 0.19
CA HIS A 112 -8.99 -3.38 0.48
C HIS A 112 -10.11 -2.73 -0.33
N ARG A 113 -10.21 -1.38 -0.30
CA ARG A 113 -11.25 -0.65 -1.03
C ARG A 113 -11.14 -0.79 -2.55
N ILE A 114 -9.92 -0.93 -3.09
CA ILE A 114 -9.70 -1.21 -4.51
C ILE A 114 -10.17 -2.64 -4.84
N CYS A 115 -9.82 -3.63 -4.02
CA CYS A 115 -10.27 -5.02 -4.20
C CYS A 115 -11.79 -5.15 -4.15
N GLU A 116 -12.46 -4.49 -3.17
CA GLU A 116 -13.92 -4.45 -3.10
C GLU A 116 -14.56 -3.90 -4.38
N LYS A 117 -14.05 -2.76 -4.88
CA LYS A 117 -14.57 -2.09 -6.08
C LYS A 117 -14.38 -2.95 -7.35
N ILE A 118 -13.29 -3.72 -7.46
CA ILE A 118 -13.06 -4.62 -8.60
C ILE A 118 -13.99 -5.83 -8.52
N GLY A 119 -14.16 -6.42 -7.35
CA GLY A 119 -14.86 -7.68 -7.16
C GLY A 119 -14.09 -8.88 -7.74
N GLY A 120 -13.74 -9.84 -6.89
CA GLY A 120 -12.98 -11.04 -7.30
C GLY A 120 -11.47 -10.86 -7.43
N ALA A 121 -10.93 -9.70 -7.12
CA ALA A 121 -9.49 -9.47 -7.03
C ALA A 121 -8.88 -10.19 -5.83
N MET A 122 -7.62 -10.68 -5.97
CA MET A 122 -6.81 -11.16 -4.86
C MET A 122 -5.80 -10.07 -4.48
N GLY A 123 -5.96 -9.49 -3.30
CA GLY A 123 -5.07 -8.47 -2.76
C GLY A 123 -3.96 -9.05 -1.87
N ILE A 124 -2.72 -8.64 -2.10
CA ILE A 124 -1.58 -8.92 -1.22
C ILE A 124 -0.95 -7.57 -0.87
N GLY A 125 -0.93 -7.23 0.42
CA GLY A 125 -0.27 -6.03 0.92
C GLY A 125 1.08 -6.36 1.55
N VAL A 126 2.11 -5.59 1.20
CA VAL A 126 3.43 -5.69 1.81
C VAL A 126 3.89 -4.33 2.34
N ASP A 127 4.35 -4.32 3.57
CA ASP A 127 4.96 -3.15 4.20
C ASP A 127 6.12 -3.59 5.12
N ILE A 128 7.09 -2.71 5.27
CA ILE A 128 8.19 -2.94 6.21
C ILE A 128 7.76 -2.70 7.66
N SER A 129 6.69 -1.92 7.85
CA SER A 129 6.12 -1.62 9.14
C SER A 129 5.27 -2.76 9.68
N LYS A 130 5.76 -3.40 10.74
CA LYS A 130 5.00 -4.42 11.46
C LYS A 130 3.67 -3.87 12.00
N GLU A 131 3.65 -2.64 12.50
CA GLU A 131 2.44 -2.03 13.07
C GLU A 131 1.38 -1.77 12.00
N GLY A 132 1.78 -1.33 10.80
CA GLY A 132 0.87 -1.19 9.66
C GLY A 132 0.23 -2.52 9.27
N ILE A 133 1.03 -3.57 9.12
CA ILE A 133 0.55 -4.91 8.75
C ILE A 133 -0.34 -5.54 9.84
N ILE A 134 -0.04 -5.32 11.12
CA ILE A 134 -0.93 -5.76 12.21
C ILE A 134 -2.28 -5.04 12.12
N ALA A 135 -2.28 -3.74 11.84
CA ALA A 135 -3.51 -2.98 11.66
C ALA A 135 -4.30 -3.47 10.43
N ALA A 136 -3.64 -3.67 9.29
CA ALA A 136 -4.25 -4.22 8.08
C ALA A 136 -4.93 -5.57 8.33
N ALA A 137 -4.22 -6.54 8.91
CA ALA A 137 -4.77 -7.86 9.24
C ALA A 137 -5.88 -7.82 10.31
N LYS A 138 -5.86 -6.79 11.18
CA LYS A 138 -6.94 -6.56 12.15
C LYS A 138 -8.22 -6.06 11.47
N PHE A 139 -8.11 -5.15 10.52
CA PHE A 139 -9.27 -4.56 9.87
C PHE A 139 -9.81 -5.42 8.73
N TYR A 140 -8.93 -6.03 7.93
CA TYR A 140 -9.25 -6.70 6.68
C TYR A 140 -8.77 -8.15 6.68
N SER A 141 -9.66 -9.09 6.41
CA SER A 141 -9.39 -10.54 6.46
C SER A 141 -9.50 -11.22 5.09
N GLU A 142 -9.84 -10.48 4.06
CA GLU A 142 -10.02 -11.02 2.70
C GLU A 142 -8.72 -10.97 1.88
N GLU A 143 -7.79 -10.10 2.25
CA GLU A 143 -6.48 -9.94 1.65
C GLU A 143 -5.39 -10.63 2.48
N LEU A 144 -4.21 -10.80 1.89
CA LEU A 144 -3.00 -11.26 2.58
C LEU A 144 -2.10 -10.08 2.95
N TRP A 145 -1.59 -10.10 4.18
CA TRP A 145 -0.80 -9.02 4.77
C TRP A 145 0.57 -9.52 5.20
N CYS A 146 1.63 -8.98 4.59
CA CYS A 146 2.99 -9.44 4.78
C CYS A 146 3.89 -8.32 5.30
N VAL A 147 4.60 -8.56 6.40
CA VAL A 147 5.75 -7.72 6.76
C VAL A 147 6.91 -8.17 5.88
N GLY A 148 7.39 -7.29 4.98
CA GLY A 148 8.42 -7.63 4.00
C GLY A 148 9.22 -6.42 3.54
N ASP A 149 10.41 -6.69 2.99
CA ASP A 149 11.28 -5.69 2.41
C ASP A 149 11.16 -5.71 0.88
N LEU A 150 10.82 -4.56 0.29
CA LEU A 150 10.72 -4.39 -1.17
C LEU A 150 12.08 -4.43 -1.87
N ALA A 151 13.18 -4.25 -1.15
CA ALA A 151 14.51 -4.44 -1.71
C ALA A 151 14.89 -5.92 -1.83
N ASN A 152 14.23 -6.80 -1.08
CA ASN A 152 14.41 -8.24 -1.08
C ASN A 152 13.07 -8.95 -0.94
N SER A 153 12.14 -8.69 -1.85
CA SER A 153 10.74 -9.10 -1.71
C SER A 153 10.60 -10.63 -1.62
N PRO A 154 9.67 -11.12 -0.81
CA PRO A 154 9.46 -12.57 -0.59
C PRO A 154 8.52 -13.18 -1.64
N TYR A 155 8.61 -12.73 -2.89
CA TYR A 155 7.73 -13.19 -3.97
C TYR A 155 8.53 -13.69 -5.18
N ASN A 156 7.96 -14.66 -5.88
CA ASN A 156 8.47 -15.17 -7.15
C ASN A 156 8.29 -14.14 -8.27
N GLU A 157 9.07 -14.28 -9.33
CA GLU A 157 8.92 -13.48 -10.56
C GLU A 157 7.58 -13.75 -11.23
N ALA A 158 7.11 -12.82 -12.05
CA ALA A 158 5.89 -12.95 -12.86
C ALA A 158 4.66 -13.42 -12.05
N SER A 159 4.46 -12.89 -10.82
CA SER A 159 3.41 -13.32 -9.90
C SER A 159 2.18 -12.42 -9.90
N PHE A 160 2.32 -11.15 -10.29
CA PHE A 160 1.25 -10.15 -10.12
C PHE A 160 0.77 -9.58 -11.44
N ASP A 161 -0.55 -9.41 -11.57
CA ASP A 161 -1.17 -8.74 -12.71
C ASP A 161 -1.05 -7.22 -12.58
N VAL A 162 -1.13 -6.71 -11.35
CA VAL A 162 -1.02 -5.27 -11.04
C VAL A 162 -0.18 -5.07 -9.79
N ILE A 163 0.74 -4.12 -9.85
CA ILE A 163 1.44 -3.62 -8.67
C ILE A 163 0.95 -2.20 -8.39
N LEU A 164 0.39 -2.01 -7.21
CA LEU A 164 0.03 -0.71 -6.65
C LEU A 164 1.20 -0.15 -5.85
N ASN A 165 1.45 1.16 -5.99
CA ASN A 165 2.42 1.89 -5.18
C ASN A 165 1.83 3.27 -4.87
N ILE A 166 1.08 3.36 -3.77
CA ILE A 166 0.26 4.52 -3.44
C ILE A 166 0.99 5.37 -2.40
N LEU A 167 1.46 6.57 -2.79
CA LEU A 167 2.15 7.53 -1.92
C LEU A 167 3.33 6.91 -1.14
N SER A 168 4.05 5.99 -1.77
CA SER A 168 5.08 5.15 -1.16
C SER A 168 6.36 5.14 -2.02
N PRO A 169 7.54 4.88 -1.45
CA PRO A 169 8.76 4.66 -2.21
C PRO A 169 8.63 3.51 -3.21
N ALA A 170 9.38 3.56 -4.32
CA ALA A 170 9.31 2.55 -5.39
C ALA A 170 10.67 1.88 -5.62
N ASN A 171 10.60 0.59 -5.97
CA ASN A 171 11.72 -0.18 -6.50
C ASN A 171 11.31 -0.75 -7.87
N TYR A 172 11.57 0.01 -8.95
CA TYR A 172 11.10 -0.37 -10.29
C TYR A 172 11.77 -1.63 -10.85
N VAL A 173 13.00 -1.94 -10.45
CA VAL A 173 13.67 -3.18 -10.83
C VAL A 173 12.89 -4.37 -10.28
N GLU A 174 12.53 -4.30 -9.01
CA GLU A 174 11.76 -5.34 -8.35
C GLU A 174 10.33 -5.41 -8.90
N PHE A 175 9.68 -4.26 -9.16
CA PHE A 175 8.34 -4.25 -9.75
C PHE A 175 8.31 -4.97 -11.10
N LYS A 176 9.29 -4.73 -11.98
CA LYS A 176 9.40 -5.43 -13.27
C LYS A 176 9.56 -6.93 -13.12
N ARG A 177 10.40 -7.36 -12.18
CA ARG A 177 10.61 -8.79 -11.88
C ARG A 177 9.31 -9.47 -11.44
N LEU A 178 8.50 -8.80 -10.64
CA LEU A 178 7.29 -9.32 -10.04
C LEU A 178 6.07 -9.32 -10.97
N LEU A 179 6.05 -8.45 -11.98
CA LEU A 179 4.95 -8.36 -12.94
C LEU A 179 4.89 -9.58 -13.86
N LYS A 180 3.69 -10.09 -14.08
CA LYS A 180 3.40 -11.01 -15.18
C LYS A 180 3.58 -10.32 -16.53
N PRO A 181 3.84 -11.08 -17.62
CA PRO A 181 3.75 -10.54 -18.97
C PRO A 181 2.40 -9.84 -19.20
N GLY A 182 2.43 -8.58 -19.67
CA GLY A 182 1.23 -7.76 -19.82
C GLY A 182 0.67 -7.15 -18.53
N GLY A 183 1.32 -7.36 -17.40
CA GLY A 183 0.98 -6.72 -16.13
C GLY A 183 1.35 -5.23 -16.11
N GLN A 184 0.83 -4.50 -15.13
CA GLN A 184 1.03 -3.06 -15.03
C GLN A 184 1.39 -2.62 -13.61
N VAL A 185 2.19 -1.54 -13.52
CA VAL A 185 2.39 -0.78 -12.28
C VAL A 185 1.48 0.42 -12.29
N ILE A 186 0.73 0.63 -11.22
CA ILE A 186 -0.03 1.86 -10.98
C ILE A 186 0.57 2.56 -9.77
N LYS A 187 1.18 3.73 -10.02
CA LYS A 187 1.79 4.54 -8.97
C LYS A 187 1.03 5.83 -8.78
N ILE A 188 0.77 6.18 -7.52
CA ILE A 188 0.20 7.47 -7.13
C ILE A 188 1.30 8.31 -6.50
N VAL A 189 1.47 9.52 -7.01
CA VAL A 189 2.41 10.51 -6.47
C VAL A 189 1.70 11.84 -6.20
N PRO A 190 2.06 12.57 -5.12
CA PRO A 190 1.46 13.86 -4.84
C PRO A 190 1.88 14.88 -5.91
N GLN A 191 1.01 15.86 -6.15
CA GLN A 191 1.27 17.05 -6.95
C GLN A 191 1.40 18.29 -6.04
N GLU A 192 1.73 19.41 -6.62
CA GLU A 192 2.01 20.68 -5.93
C GLU A 192 0.92 21.11 -4.94
N ASN A 193 -0.35 20.88 -5.29
CA ASN A 193 -1.49 21.26 -4.45
C ASN A 193 -2.01 20.12 -3.54
N TYR A 194 -1.30 18.99 -3.45
CA TYR A 194 -1.71 17.91 -2.57
C TYR A 194 -1.68 18.36 -1.11
N LEU A 195 -2.85 18.35 -0.45
CA LEU A 195 -3.07 18.83 0.92
C LEU A 195 -2.58 20.28 1.12
N LYS A 196 -2.79 21.17 0.13
CA LYS A 196 -2.26 22.53 0.14
C LYS A 196 -2.72 23.34 1.37
N GLU A 197 -3.96 23.12 1.81
CA GLU A 197 -4.53 23.82 2.97
C GLU A 197 -3.74 23.50 4.25
N LEU A 198 -3.31 22.26 4.39
CA LEU A 198 -2.44 21.84 5.48
C LEU A 198 -0.99 22.29 5.26
N ARG A 199 -0.49 22.21 4.03
CA ARG A 199 0.88 22.60 3.69
C ARG A 199 1.17 24.06 4.02
N VAL A 200 0.25 24.96 3.66
CA VAL A 200 0.38 26.39 3.96
C VAL A 200 0.49 26.63 5.48
N GLN A 201 -0.27 25.89 6.29
CA GLN A 201 -0.22 26.05 7.74
C GLN A 201 1.01 25.37 8.39
N ALA A 202 1.50 24.27 7.79
CA ALA A 202 2.64 23.54 8.31
C ALA A 202 4.00 24.16 7.94
N PHE A 203 4.07 24.85 6.82
CA PHE A 203 5.33 25.33 6.23
C PHE A 203 5.29 26.80 5.78
N ALA A 204 4.42 27.62 6.41
CA ALA A 204 4.36 29.05 6.16
C ALA A 204 5.78 29.68 6.19
N ASP A 205 6.09 30.48 5.16
CA ASP A 205 7.38 31.19 5.01
C ASP A 205 8.62 30.29 4.90
N SER A 206 8.45 29.01 4.48
CA SER A 206 9.59 28.10 4.27
C SER A 206 9.70 27.64 2.82
N GLU A 207 10.91 27.22 2.38
CA GLU A 207 11.14 26.64 1.05
C GLU A 207 10.32 25.34 0.79
N LYS A 208 9.83 24.69 1.84
CA LYS A 208 8.99 23.51 1.78
C LYS A 208 7.51 23.80 1.43
N GLU A 209 7.14 25.05 1.32
CA GLU A 209 5.82 25.46 0.85
C GLU A 209 5.59 25.04 -0.62
N SER A 210 6.63 25.07 -1.46
CA SER A 210 6.61 24.58 -2.83
C SER A 210 7.01 23.09 -2.90
N TYR A 211 6.33 22.32 -3.74
CA TYR A 211 6.61 20.91 -3.99
C TYR A 211 6.49 20.60 -5.48
N THR A 212 7.36 19.74 -5.98
CA THR A 212 7.26 19.18 -7.34
C THR A 212 7.57 17.69 -7.35
N ASN A 213 6.85 16.93 -8.16
CA ASN A 213 7.08 15.50 -8.36
C ASN A 213 7.81 15.18 -9.68
N ALA A 214 8.28 16.20 -10.41
CA ALA A 214 8.83 16.06 -11.77
C ALA A 214 9.91 14.96 -11.87
N GLN A 215 10.86 14.92 -10.94
CA GLN A 215 11.90 13.89 -10.92
C GLN A 215 11.33 12.48 -10.72
N THR A 216 10.30 12.32 -9.87
CA THR A 216 9.65 11.03 -9.65
C THR A 216 8.90 10.55 -10.89
N VAL A 217 8.21 11.46 -11.58
CA VAL A 217 7.49 11.17 -12.83
C VAL A 217 8.47 10.81 -13.94
N GLU A 218 9.59 11.56 -14.08
CA GLU A 218 10.62 11.27 -15.09
C GLU A 218 11.26 9.89 -14.85
N ARG A 219 11.72 9.62 -13.64
CA ARG A 219 12.26 8.31 -13.27
C ARG A 219 11.27 7.16 -13.51
N PHE A 220 9.97 7.38 -13.29
CA PHE A 220 8.95 6.40 -13.64
C PHE A 220 8.89 6.16 -15.13
N LYS A 221 8.85 7.23 -15.95
CA LYS A 221 8.80 7.14 -17.41
C LYS A 221 10.02 6.43 -18.00
N GLU A 222 11.21 6.68 -17.46
CA GLU A 222 12.45 6.00 -17.87
C GLU A 222 12.46 4.52 -17.49
N SER A 223 11.66 4.13 -16.48
CA SER A 223 11.64 2.76 -15.97
C SER A 223 10.73 1.83 -16.75
N PHE A 224 9.82 2.29 -17.59
CA PHE A 224 8.85 1.46 -18.31
C PHE A 224 8.80 1.81 -19.80
N THR A 225 8.56 0.79 -20.64
CA THR A 225 8.51 0.97 -22.12
C THR A 225 7.25 1.72 -22.56
N THR A 226 6.13 1.50 -21.87
CA THR A 226 4.89 2.22 -22.10
C THR A 226 4.44 2.88 -20.81
N THR A 227 4.17 4.20 -20.88
CA THR A 227 3.73 4.96 -19.73
C THR A 227 2.54 5.87 -20.06
N LYS A 228 1.65 6.02 -19.07
CA LYS A 228 0.54 6.98 -19.11
C LYS A 228 0.54 7.78 -17.80
N VAL A 229 0.25 9.06 -17.88
CA VAL A 229 0.11 9.96 -16.73
C VAL A 229 -1.28 10.58 -16.79
N LYS A 230 -2.00 10.53 -15.67
CA LYS A 230 -3.33 11.13 -15.52
C LYS A 230 -3.36 11.93 -14.22
N ARG A 231 -3.63 13.22 -14.30
CA ARG A 231 -3.81 14.07 -13.11
C ARG A 231 -5.20 13.87 -12.53
N ILE A 232 -5.29 13.77 -11.23
CA ILE A 232 -6.50 13.65 -10.43
C ILE A 232 -6.50 14.82 -9.44
N THR A 233 -7.42 15.77 -9.61
CA THR A 233 -7.51 16.95 -8.75
C THR A 233 -8.94 17.17 -8.33
N TYR A 234 -9.17 17.25 -7.03
CA TYR A 234 -10.49 17.56 -6.45
C TYR A 234 -10.33 18.07 -5.03
N THR A 235 -11.37 18.75 -4.54
CA THR A 235 -11.43 19.24 -3.16
C THR A 235 -12.64 18.60 -2.48
N VAL A 236 -12.47 18.17 -1.24
CA VAL A 236 -13.55 17.59 -0.43
C VAL A 236 -13.75 18.38 0.86
N PRO A 237 -15.01 18.56 1.32
CA PRO A 237 -15.27 19.09 2.65
C PRO A 237 -14.63 18.19 3.72
N LEU A 238 -14.01 18.80 4.71
CA LEU A 238 -13.36 18.09 5.80
C LEU A 238 -14.15 18.27 7.09
N GLN A 239 -14.62 17.16 7.64
CA GLN A 239 -15.29 17.18 8.94
C GLN A 239 -14.29 17.55 10.04
N PRO A 240 -14.65 18.42 11.01
CA PRO A 240 -13.72 18.86 12.06
C PRO A 240 -13.04 17.73 12.82
N GLU A 241 -13.71 16.59 13.01
CA GLU A 241 -13.22 15.42 13.73
C GLU A 241 -12.11 14.69 12.97
N LEU A 242 -12.00 14.90 11.65
CA LEU A 242 -10.96 14.31 10.81
C LEU A 242 -9.67 15.14 10.81
N VAL A 243 -9.71 16.43 11.19
CA VAL A 243 -8.53 17.31 11.19
C VAL A 243 -7.41 16.73 12.06
N PRO A 244 -7.63 16.35 13.33
CA PRO A 244 -6.59 15.76 14.17
C PRO A 244 -6.02 14.45 13.56
N LYS A 245 -6.87 13.65 12.92
CA LYS A 245 -6.47 12.39 12.28
C LYS A 245 -5.62 12.62 11.03
N LEU A 246 -5.99 13.63 10.22
CA LEU A 246 -5.21 14.04 9.06
C LEU A 246 -3.82 14.54 9.48
N LEU A 247 -3.72 15.32 10.55
CA LEU A 247 -2.44 15.79 11.10
C LEU A 247 -1.57 14.64 11.61
N GLU A 248 -2.16 13.66 12.28
CA GLU A 248 -1.45 12.49 12.81
C GLU A 248 -0.89 11.62 11.69
N MET A 249 -1.67 11.36 10.64
CA MET A 249 -1.30 10.44 9.57
C MET A 249 -0.27 11.00 8.59
N THR A 250 -0.04 12.33 8.54
CA THR A 250 0.84 12.93 7.54
C THR A 250 2.14 13.45 8.15
N PRO A 251 3.31 13.27 7.49
CA PRO A 251 4.56 13.89 7.94
C PRO A 251 4.48 15.41 8.05
N MET A 252 3.64 16.08 7.26
CA MET A 252 3.42 17.53 7.36
C MET A 252 2.86 17.94 8.72
N GLY A 253 1.89 17.20 9.23
CA GLY A 253 1.28 17.46 10.54
C GLY A 253 2.22 17.28 11.72
N TRP A 254 3.35 16.56 11.54
CA TRP A 254 4.35 16.38 12.60
C TRP A 254 5.19 17.64 12.84
N HIS A 255 5.25 18.56 11.88
CA HIS A 255 5.97 19.84 11.98
C HIS A 255 5.14 20.96 12.59
N ILE A 256 3.85 20.71 12.88
CA ILE A 256 2.95 21.70 13.47
C ILE A 256 3.04 21.62 14.99
N GLU A 257 3.52 22.70 15.62
CA GLU A 257 3.66 22.79 17.08
C GLU A 257 2.30 22.87 17.79
N ASN A 258 1.40 23.74 17.29
CA ASN A 258 0.06 23.92 17.86
C ASN A 258 -1.02 23.30 16.97
N LYS A 259 -1.21 22.00 17.09
CA LYS A 259 -2.20 21.23 16.30
C LYS A 259 -3.64 21.65 16.57
N GLU A 260 -3.95 22.18 17.76
CA GLU A 260 -5.29 22.60 18.14
C GLU A 260 -5.73 23.89 17.44
N SER A 261 -4.78 24.70 16.96
CA SER A 261 -5.07 25.94 16.22
C SER A 261 -5.46 25.69 14.76
N ILE A 262 -5.22 24.48 14.25
CA ILE A 262 -5.47 24.14 12.85
C ILE A 262 -6.97 23.98 12.60
N GLN A 263 -7.49 24.79 11.69
CA GLN A 263 -8.87 24.72 11.24
C GLN A 263 -8.90 24.54 9.72
N LEU A 264 -9.39 23.39 9.28
CA LEU A 264 -9.55 23.05 7.88
C LEU A 264 -11.04 22.78 7.62
N GLN A 265 -11.64 23.44 6.65
CA GLN A 265 -13.02 23.21 6.22
C GLN A 265 -13.08 22.28 5.01
N GLU A 266 -12.01 22.23 4.26
CA GLU A 266 -11.86 21.40 3.07
C GLU A 266 -10.41 20.96 2.91
N ILE A 267 -10.18 19.96 2.07
CA ILE A 267 -8.85 19.47 1.74
C ILE A 267 -8.74 19.16 0.25
N THR A 268 -7.68 19.62 -0.38
CA THR A 268 -7.40 19.39 -1.79
C THR A 268 -6.57 18.10 -1.96
N ILE A 269 -7.07 17.21 -2.78
CA ILE A 269 -6.37 16.01 -3.25
C ILE A 269 -5.91 16.31 -4.67
N ASP A 270 -4.61 16.39 -4.88
CA ASP A 270 -3.97 16.70 -6.16
C ASP A 270 -2.84 15.70 -6.40
N LEU A 271 -3.04 14.77 -7.30
CA LEU A 271 -2.23 13.56 -7.48
C LEU A 271 -1.98 13.30 -8.97
N ASP A 272 -0.83 12.71 -9.29
CA ASP A 272 -0.64 12.03 -10.57
C ASP A 272 -0.80 10.51 -10.39
N LEU A 273 -1.63 9.93 -11.24
CA LEU A 273 -1.74 8.50 -11.46
C LEU A 273 -0.85 8.13 -12.64
N LEU A 274 0.21 7.36 -12.35
CA LEU A 274 1.18 6.90 -13.32
C LEU A 274 0.94 5.43 -13.60
N ILE A 275 0.86 5.05 -14.88
CA ILE A 275 0.70 3.66 -15.31
C ILE A 275 1.92 3.30 -16.13
N GLY A 276 2.58 2.20 -15.79
CA GLY A 276 3.76 1.68 -16.49
C GLY A 276 3.57 0.21 -16.85
N MET A 277 3.95 -0.14 -18.08
CA MET A 277 3.93 -1.52 -18.59
C MET A 277 5.24 -1.84 -19.29
N GLU A 278 5.63 -3.11 -19.26
CA GLU A 278 6.68 -3.67 -20.10
C GLU A 278 6.07 -4.30 -21.36
N SER A 279 6.76 -4.16 -22.47
CA SER A 279 6.37 -4.73 -23.80
C SER A 279 6.56 -6.24 -23.81
#